data_237587c5852bad9976af1becdd70f7f8
#
_entry.id   237587c5852bad9976af1becdd70f7f8
#
_cell.length_a   1.000
_cell.length_b   1.000
_cell.length_c   1.000
_cell.angle_alpha   90.00
_cell.angle_beta   90.00
_cell.angle_gamma   90.00
#
_symmetry.space_group_name_H-M   'P 1'
#
loop_
_entity.id
_entity.type
_entity.pdbx_description
1 polymer ?
#
loop_
_entity_poly.entity_id
_entity_poly.type
_entity_poly.pdbx_seq_one_letter_code
_entity_poly.pdbx_strand_id
1 'polypeptide(L)'
;VHDLDSALDVIRARDDTAAKHAHALWHVMRATAAHPTKVTRYDVQQMVWRTLPGAHHSPGGEGAFDDLHQTCESFAELLFLLGHEEYAGLCRSAVTHEILDAAADRPRYRELVAAAWAASGVWPPDTPVLSWADDGGPVETALHAACGRLLEEAVDQGTLPADGSGEPMRVGLVMRLLTSPESEGEESWFARLLDERLDAWFTRRGSQTRREMLVRLRPEVRRAPETTEERLPALTVLLESCRGAGARLTGSGYLPTALVATLVEVMPACRGGAGTGRSESQWPPVALLRELAERMDLLTREGGRLRLTDQGAALIGDADSLLMTVGERLVTRERTALGAVQEVVFAALLLEERMAPARVFEKIAFVLAEEGWSGEPGPANATELGERFLRRLWVLEAVDADPTGRRVALTDAGRALARWSLRARVLFPARAE
;
A
#
# COMPACT_ATOMS: atom_id res chain seq x y z
N VAL A 1 -3.32 43.97 5.70
CA VAL A 1 -2.45 42.79 5.50
C VAL A 1 -1.04 43.25 5.75
N HIS A 2 -0.36 42.66 6.73
CA HIS A 2 1.04 42.89 7.05
C HIS A 2 1.95 42.05 6.11
N ASP A 3 3.19 42.48 5.91
CA ASP A 3 4.24 41.58 5.47
C ASP A 3 4.70 40.69 6.67
N LEU A 4 5.51 39.66 6.39
CA LEU A 4 5.91 38.71 7.40
C LEU A 4 6.64 39.37 8.60
N ASP A 5 7.58 40.27 8.30
CA ASP A 5 8.40 40.90 9.34
C ASP A 5 7.53 41.80 10.21
N SER A 6 6.66 42.61 9.62
CA SER A 6 5.72 43.46 10.37
C SER A 6 4.75 42.64 11.21
N ALA A 7 4.25 41.50 10.69
CA ALA A 7 3.37 40.61 11.46
C ALA A 7 4.11 39.99 12.67
N LEU A 8 5.34 39.56 12.48
CA LEU A 8 6.17 39.01 13.56
C LEU A 8 6.55 40.07 14.60
N ASP A 9 6.78 41.32 14.20
CA ASP A 9 7.03 42.43 15.11
C ASP A 9 5.81 42.74 16.00
N VAL A 10 4.59 42.67 15.46
CA VAL A 10 3.35 42.79 16.24
C VAL A 10 3.25 41.71 17.30
N ILE A 11 3.53 40.46 16.95
CA ILE A 11 3.52 39.32 17.91
C ILE A 11 4.63 39.51 18.94
N ARG A 12 5.85 39.82 18.50
CA ARG A 12 7.04 39.99 19.34
C ARG A 12 6.89 41.08 20.39
N ALA A 13 6.19 42.14 20.07
CA ALA A 13 5.90 43.24 21.01
C ALA A 13 5.09 42.78 22.24
N ARG A 14 4.38 41.66 22.14
CA ARG A 14 3.59 41.05 23.21
C ARG A 14 4.27 39.82 23.83
N ASP A 15 4.84 38.96 22.98
CA ASP A 15 5.48 37.70 23.37
C ASP A 15 6.56 37.31 22.34
N ASP A 16 7.83 37.40 22.75
CA ASP A 16 8.98 37.06 21.92
C ASP A 16 9.03 35.55 21.61
N THR A 17 8.58 34.72 22.56
CA THR A 17 8.51 33.25 22.37
C THR A 17 7.45 32.89 21.34
N ALA A 18 6.27 33.49 21.44
CA ALA A 18 5.21 33.30 20.45
C ALA A 18 5.68 33.69 19.03
N ALA A 19 6.39 34.81 18.89
CA ALA A 19 6.93 35.23 17.59
C ALA A 19 7.95 34.22 17.04
N LYS A 20 8.81 33.68 17.87
CA LYS A 20 9.77 32.63 17.46
C LYS A 20 9.07 31.34 17.01
N HIS A 21 8.06 30.89 17.75
CA HIS A 21 7.28 29.71 17.38
C HIS A 21 6.53 29.92 16.07
N ALA A 22 5.81 31.03 15.91
CA ALA A 22 5.11 31.38 14.67
C ALA A 22 6.05 31.45 13.47
N HIS A 23 7.24 32.08 13.65
CA HIS A 23 8.28 32.16 12.62
C HIS A 23 8.83 30.77 12.23
N ALA A 24 9.11 29.92 13.20
CA ALA A 24 9.61 28.57 12.98
C ALA A 24 8.59 27.74 12.16
N LEU A 25 7.31 27.74 12.57
CA LEU A 25 6.26 27.01 11.85
C LEU A 25 6.06 27.56 10.43
N TRP A 26 6.09 28.89 10.26
CA TRP A 26 6.03 29.50 8.95
C TRP A 26 7.15 29.03 8.03
N HIS A 27 8.40 29.04 8.51
CA HIS A 27 9.53 28.59 7.72
C HIS A 27 9.44 27.10 7.36
N VAL A 28 9.06 26.22 8.30
CA VAL A 28 8.88 24.79 8.03
C VAL A 28 7.77 24.59 6.99
N MET A 29 6.62 25.24 7.16
CA MET A 29 5.52 25.17 6.20
C MET A 29 5.96 25.63 4.81
N ARG A 30 6.69 26.76 4.72
CA ARG A 30 7.16 27.30 3.44
C ARG A 30 8.24 26.44 2.77
N ALA A 31 9.10 25.78 3.55
CA ALA A 31 10.11 24.86 3.03
C ALA A 31 9.50 23.58 2.44
N THR A 32 8.33 23.17 2.94
CA THR A 32 7.60 21.98 2.47
C THR A 32 6.46 22.31 1.50
N ALA A 33 6.07 23.59 1.40
CA ALA A 33 5.02 24.05 0.50
C ALA A 33 5.42 23.88 -0.96
N ALA A 34 4.58 23.27 -1.72
CA ALA A 34 4.83 23.05 -3.13
C ALA A 34 4.65 24.31 -4.00
N HIS A 35 4.09 25.39 -3.45
CA HIS A 35 3.97 26.70 -4.14
C HIS A 35 4.71 27.80 -3.38
N PRO A 36 5.68 28.49 -3.99
CA PRO A 36 6.55 29.44 -3.29
C PRO A 36 5.83 30.70 -2.78
N THR A 37 4.64 31.02 -3.28
CA THR A 37 3.97 32.29 -2.99
C THR A 37 2.56 32.16 -2.38
N LYS A 38 1.91 31.00 -2.51
CA LYS A 38 0.56 30.78 -1.96
C LYS A 38 0.62 29.93 -0.70
N VAL A 39 -0.15 30.28 0.32
CA VAL A 39 -0.52 29.42 1.44
C VAL A 39 -1.80 28.70 1.07
N THR A 40 -1.89 27.41 1.32
CA THR A 40 -3.05 26.60 1.02
C THR A 40 -3.62 25.98 2.29
N ARG A 41 -4.89 25.60 2.26
CA ARG A 41 -5.54 24.85 3.35
C ARG A 41 -4.76 23.55 3.63
N TYR A 42 -4.33 22.86 2.58
CA TYR A 42 -3.51 21.67 2.69
C TYR A 42 -2.22 21.93 3.48
N ASP A 43 -1.46 23.00 3.15
CA ASP A 43 -0.20 23.31 3.83
C ASP A 43 -0.42 23.58 5.34
N VAL A 44 -1.48 24.31 5.68
CA VAL A 44 -1.81 24.61 7.09
C VAL A 44 -2.25 23.34 7.83
N GLN A 45 -3.12 22.51 7.23
CA GLN A 45 -3.52 21.23 7.82
C GLN A 45 -2.32 20.30 8.04
N GLN A 46 -1.44 20.18 7.05
CA GLN A 46 -0.21 19.40 7.16
C GLN A 46 0.67 19.91 8.31
N MET A 47 0.74 21.24 8.48
CA MET A 47 1.52 21.85 9.55
C MET A 47 0.94 21.54 10.92
N VAL A 48 -0.34 21.86 11.16
CA VAL A 48 -0.94 21.80 12.50
C VAL A 48 -1.44 20.42 12.90
N TRP A 49 -1.77 19.53 11.93
CA TRP A 49 -2.26 18.19 12.22
C TRP A 49 -1.18 17.10 12.18
N ARG A 50 -0.05 17.35 11.51
CA ARG A 50 1.01 16.34 11.38
C ARG A 50 2.38 16.83 11.84
N THR A 51 2.85 17.95 11.30
CA THR A 51 4.23 18.41 11.53
C THR A 51 4.43 18.86 12.97
N LEU A 52 3.53 19.71 13.49
CA LEU A 52 3.60 20.22 14.85
C LEU A 52 3.48 19.11 15.90
N PRO A 53 2.47 18.20 15.87
CA PRO A 53 2.42 17.06 16.78
C PRO A 53 3.60 16.09 16.61
N GLY A 54 4.09 15.88 15.39
CA GLY A 54 5.22 15.01 15.09
C GLY A 54 6.54 15.51 15.67
N ALA A 55 6.76 16.83 15.70
CA ALA A 55 7.95 17.44 16.28
C ALA A 55 8.06 17.21 17.81
N HIS A 56 6.93 17.09 18.49
CA HIS A 56 6.86 16.77 19.92
C HIS A 56 7.41 15.37 20.26
N HIS A 57 7.38 14.44 19.30
CA HIS A 57 7.83 13.05 19.49
C HIS A 57 9.26 12.77 18.98
N SER A 58 9.92 13.75 18.39
CA SER A 58 11.26 13.53 17.84
C SER A 58 12.30 13.44 18.96
N PRO A 59 13.18 12.38 18.99
CA PRO A 59 14.29 12.30 19.93
C PRO A 59 15.22 13.50 19.72
N GLY A 60 15.35 14.37 20.71
CA GLY A 60 16.11 15.63 20.63
C GLY A 60 15.25 16.86 20.36
N GLY A 61 13.95 16.71 20.16
CA GLY A 61 12.98 17.81 20.10
C GLY A 61 12.45 18.26 21.47
N GLU A 62 12.99 17.72 22.58
CA GLU A 62 12.65 18.16 23.93
C GLU A 62 12.89 19.66 24.05
N GLY A 63 11.81 20.44 24.18
CA GLY A 63 11.83 21.89 24.36
C GLY A 63 11.57 22.72 23.11
N ALA A 64 11.43 22.15 21.90
CA ALA A 64 11.16 22.96 20.72
C ALA A 64 9.74 23.54 20.73
N PHE A 65 8.74 22.79 21.26
CA PHE A 65 7.35 23.20 21.39
C PHE A 65 6.74 22.55 22.64
N ASP A 66 7.02 23.15 23.82
CA ASP A 66 6.54 22.60 25.10
C ASP A 66 5.02 22.67 25.24
N ASP A 67 4.38 23.64 24.58
CA ASP A 67 2.92 23.83 24.51
C ASP A 67 2.45 23.88 23.06
N LEU A 68 1.88 22.76 22.59
CA LEU A 68 1.37 22.62 21.23
C LEU A 68 0.22 23.62 20.95
N HIS A 69 -0.66 23.86 21.94
CA HIS A 69 -1.78 24.77 21.80
C HIS A 69 -1.31 26.21 21.67
N GLN A 70 -0.41 26.64 22.56
CA GLN A 70 0.18 27.99 22.51
C GLN A 70 0.93 28.21 21.20
N THR A 71 1.67 27.20 20.73
CA THR A 71 2.40 27.27 19.47
C THR A 71 1.46 27.37 18.28
N CYS A 72 0.38 26.57 18.27
CA CYS A 72 -0.65 26.61 17.24
C CYS A 72 -1.38 27.95 17.23
N GLU A 73 -1.70 28.52 18.39
CA GLU A 73 -2.35 29.84 18.50
C GLU A 73 -1.42 30.95 18.00
N SER A 74 -0.11 30.88 18.32
CA SER A 74 0.86 31.85 17.79
C SER A 74 0.94 31.81 16.26
N PHE A 75 0.85 30.62 15.68
CA PHE A 75 0.80 30.45 14.24
C PHE A 75 -0.53 30.95 13.63
N ALA A 76 -1.66 30.70 14.31
CA ALA A 76 -2.95 31.23 13.91
C ALA A 76 -2.97 32.76 13.88
N GLU A 77 -2.35 33.39 14.88
CA GLU A 77 -2.22 34.84 14.92
C GLU A 77 -1.39 35.41 13.75
N LEU A 78 -0.26 34.73 13.44
CA LEU A 78 0.55 35.10 12.27
C LEU A 78 -0.26 35.00 10.97
N LEU A 79 -0.98 33.90 10.76
CA LEU A 79 -1.84 33.72 9.59
C LEU A 79 -2.90 34.80 9.48
N PHE A 80 -3.52 35.18 10.60
CA PHE A 80 -4.52 36.27 10.65
C PHE A 80 -3.91 37.62 10.25
N LEU A 81 -2.76 37.98 10.80
CA LEU A 81 -2.06 39.24 10.49
C LEU A 81 -1.62 39.30 9.01
N LEU A 82 -1.27 38.13 8.42
CA LEU A 82 -0.93 37.97 7.00
C LEU A 82 -2.19 38.02 6.08
N GLY A 83 -3.41 38.10 6.65
CA GLY A 83 -4.66 38.14 5.89
C GLY A 83 -5.24 36.79 5.53
N HIS A 84 -4.77 35.71 6.16
CA HIS A 84 -5.26 34.32 5.96
C HIS A 84 -6.25 33.95 7.07
N GLU A 85 -7.37 34.71 7.20
CA GLU A 85 -8.34 34.56 8.29
C GLU A 85 -8.96 33.15 8.36
N GLU A 86 -9.29 32.55 7.20
CA GLU A 86 -9.87 31.22 7.14
C GLU A 86 -8.91 30.17 7.71
N TYR A 87 -7.63 30.28 7.39
CA TYR A 87 -6.61 29.34 7.87
C TYR A 87 -6.26 29.56 9.33
N ALA A 88 -6.32 30.79 9.81
CA ALA A 88 -6.26 31.08 11.24
C ALA A 88 -7.43 30.44 12.00
N GLY A 89 -8.64 30.48 11.43
CA GLY A 89 -9.81 29.78 11.95
C GLY A 89 -9.65 28.26 11.99
N LEU A 90 -8.97 27.66 11.00
CA LEU A 90 -8.65 26.24 10.98
C LEU A 90 -7.74 25.86 12.16
N CYS A 91 -6.70 26.63 12.43
CA CYS A 91 -5.81 26.41 13.59
C CYS A 91 -6.58 26.43 14.92
N ARG A 92 -7.61 27.27 15.04
CA ARG A 92 -8.47 27.46 16.22
C ARG A 92 -9.68 26.52 16.26
N SER A 93 -9.84 25.65 15.29
CA SER A 93 -10.99 24.74 15.20
C SER A 93 -10.96 23.70 16.30
N ALA A 94 -12.15 23.24 16.72
CA ALA A 94 -12.28 22.15 17.70
C ALA A 94 -11.53 20.88 17.24
N VAL A 95 -11.57 20.56 15.95
CA VAL A 95 -10.88 19.42 15.36
C VAL A 95 -9.36 19.54 15.56
N THR A 96 -8.78 20.72 15.30
CA THR A 96 -7.34 20.95 15.53
C THR A 96 -6.98 20.78 16.99
N HIS A 97 -7.79 21.34 17.91
CA HIS A 97 -7.55 21.19 19.34
C HIS A 97 -7.62 19.73 19.81
N GLU A 98 -8.62 18.95 19.36
CA GLU A 98 -8.72 17.51 19.67
C GLU A 98 -7.51 16.71 19.16
N ILE A 99 -6.99 17.04 17.99
CA ILE A 99 -5.78 16.40 17.44
C ILE A 99 -4.56 16.73 18.30
N LEU A 100 -4.40 17.99 18.70
CA LEU A 100 -3.26 18.41 19.57
C LEU A 100 -3.36 17.77 20.96
N ASP A 101 -4.55 17.69 21.55
CA ASP A 101 -4.79 17.00 22.82
C ASP A 101 -4.46 15.51 22.75
N ALA A 102 -4.70 14.89 21.62
CA ALA A 102 -4.41 13.47 21.40
C ALA A 102 -2.94 13.19 21.01
N ALA A 103 -2.10 14.20 20.83
CA ALA A 103 -0.74 14.03 20.33
C ALA A 103 0.08 12.97 21.09
N ALA A 104 -0.06 12.87 22.41
CA ALA A 104 0.62 11.88 23.25
C ALA A 104 0.02 10.45 23.13
N ASP A 105 -1.25 10.31 22.71
CA ASP A 105 -1.94 9.04 22.52
C ASP A 105 -1.91 8.66 21.03
N ARG A 106 -0.89 7.95 20.62
CA ARG A 106 -0.62 7.63 19.21
C ARG A 106 -1.77 6.97 18.46
N PRO A 107 -2.50 5.96 19.01
CA PRO A 107 -3.67 5.38 18.36
C PRO A 107 -4.79 6.40 18.13
N ARG A 108 -5.17 7.13 19.18
CA ARG A 108 -6.23 8.14 19.12
C ARG A 108 -5.88 9.29 18.18
N TYR A 109 -4.62 9.77 18.24
CA TYR A 109 -4.12 10.79 17.32
C TYR A 109 -4.28 10.38 15.86
N ARG A 110 -3.89 9.16 15.50
CA ARG A 110 -4.01 8.65 14.12
C ARG A 110 -5.47 8.59 13.66
N GLU A 111 -6.37 8.13 14.52
CA GLU A 111 -7.80 8.06 14.23
C GLU A 111 -8.37 9.47 13.96
N LEU A 112 -8.10 10.43 14.84
CA LEU A 112 -8.58 11.81 14.69
C LEU A 112 -8.02 12.49 13.44
N VAL A 113 -6.73 12.36 13.18
CA VAL A 113 -6.09 12.92 11.97
C VAL A 113 -6.67 12.30 10.71
N ALA A 114 -6.86 10.98 10.66
CA ALA A 114 -7.46 10.32 9.51
C ALA A 114 -8.89 10.80 9.25
N ALA A 115 -9.70 10.93 10.30
CA ALA A 115 -11.06 11.46 10.20
C ALA A 115 -11.09 12.94 9.74
N ALA A 116 -10.19 13.76 10.29
CA ALA A 116 -10.07 15.18 9.90
C ALA A 116 -9.68 15.33 8.43
N TRP A 117 -8.72 14.55 7.96
CA TRP A 117 -8.31 14.54 6.55
C TRP A 117 -9.41 14.07 5.62
N ALA A 118 -10.12 13.01 5.99
CA ALA A 118 -11.26 12.53 5.20
C ALA A 118 -12.33 13.60 5.05
N ALA A 119 -12.59 14.38 6.10
CA ALA A 119 -13.57 15.46 6.10
C ALA A 119 -13.07 16.76 5.44
N SER A 120 -11.76 16.93 5.21
CA SER A 120 -11.19 18.19 4.73
C SER A 120 -11.47 18.50 3.26
N GLY A 121 -11.79 17.49 2.46
CA GLY A 121 -11.98 17.60 1.00
C GLY A 121 -10.70 17.80 0.20
N VAL A 122 -9.61 18.27 0.81
CA VAL A 122 -8.33 18.58 0.13
C VAL A 122 -7.24 17.55 0.34
N TRP A 123 -7.46 16.58 1.21
CA TRP A 123 -6.50 15.48 1.41
C TRP A 123 -6.53 14.51 0.24
N PRO A 124 -5.39 14.20 -0.40
CA PRO A 124 -5.34 13.25 -1.49
C PRO A 124 -5.77 11.84 -1.05
N PRO A 125 -6.81 11.25 -1.67
CA PRO A 125 -7.20 9.88 -1.37
C PRO A 125 -6.18 8.87 -1.89
N ASP A 126 -6.18 7.66 -1.32
CA ASP A 126 -5.57 6.51 -1.97
C ASP A 126 -6.22 6.26 -3.33
N THR A 127 -5.47 5.68 -4.25
CA THR A 127 -5.94 5.40 -5.61
C THR A 127 -5.86 3.90 -5.90
N PRO A 128 -6.50 3.41 -6.97
CA PRO A 128 -6.36 2.02 -7.38
C PRO A 128 -4.92 1.60 -7.73
N VAL A 129 -4.02 2.58 -7.98
CA VAL A 129 -2.65 2.30 -8.41
C VAL A 129 -1.60 2.56 -7.33
N LEU A 130 -1.94 3.24 -6.24
CA LEU A 130 -1.05 3.45 -5.11
C LEU A 130 -1.81 3.84 -3.83
N SER A 131 -1.23 3.54 -2.67
CA SER A 131 -1.56 4.21 -1.40
C SER A 131 -0.40 5.09 -0.94
N TRP A 132 -0.73 6.20 -0.26
CA TRP A 132 0.28 7.12 0.25
C TRP A 132 1.03 6.53 1.44
N ALA A 133 2.37 6.71 1.45
CA ALA A 133 3.21 6.26 2.56
C ALA A 133 3.18 7.26 3.72
N ASP A 134 3.31 6.76 4.95
CA ASP A 134 3.42 7.63 6.13
C ASP A 134 4.73 8.45 6.12
N ASP A 135 5.81 7.84 5.61
CA ASP A 135 7.16 8.46 5.51
C ASP A 135 7.58 8.54 4.03
N GLY A 136 6.80 9.23 3.21
CA GLY A 136 7.10 9.43 1.80
C GLY A 136 8.42 10.19 1.61
N GLY A 137 9.14 9.88 0.52
CA GLY A 137 10.33 10.63 0.11
C GLY A 137 9.99 12.01 -0.46
N PRO A 138 11.00 12.76 -0.93
CA PRO A 138 10.81 14.11 -1.46
C PRO A 138 9.83 14.18 -2.64
N VAL A 139 9.89 13.21 -3.58
CA VAL A 139 8.98 13.18 -4.74
C VAL A 139 7.55 12.90 -4.28
N GLU A 140 7.36 11.94 -3.38
CA GLU A 140 6.04 11.61 -2.85
C GLU A 140 5.44 12.80 -2.08
N THR A 141 6.23 13.47 -1.24
CA THR A 141 5.81 14.64 -0.48
C THR A 141 5.39 15.78 -1.42
N ALA A 142 6.19 16.07 -2.45
CA ALA A 142 5.88 17.11 -3.43
C ALA A 142 4.62 16.79 -4.25
N LEU A 143 4.48 15.54 -4.67
CA LEU A 143 3.30 15.06 -5.40
C LEU A 143 2.05 15.11 -4.52
N HIS A 144 2.12 14.66 -3.27
CA HIS A 144 1.00 14.69 -2.34
C HIS A 144 0.51 16.12 -2.12
N ALA A 145 1.44 17.06 -1.95
CA ALA A 145 1.11 18.49 -1.85
C ALA A 145 0.52 19.06 -3.16
N ALA A 146 1.01 18.63 -4.32
CA ALA A 146 0.45 19.03 -5.62
C ALA A 146 -0.99 18.51 -5.80
N CYS A 147 -1.26 17.26 -5.36
CA CYS A 147 -2.62 16.70 -5.33
C CYS A 147 -3.53 17.51 -4.40
N GLY A 148 -3.06 17.83 -3.19
CA GLY A 148 -3.83 18.62 -2.22
C GLY A 148 -4.26 19.97 -2.78
N ARG A 149 -3.34 20.68 -3.44
CA ARG A 149 -3.67 21.96 -4.11
C ARG A 149 -4.67 21.79 -5.25
N LEU A 150 -4.50 20.76 -6.09
CA LEU A 150 -5.45 20.49 -7.17
C LEU A 150 -6.87 20.27 -6.62
N LEU A 151 -6.98 19.54 -5.49
CA LEU A 151 -8.25 19.30 -4.82
C LEU A 151 -8.81 20.59 -4.20
N GLU A 152 -7.97 21.44 -3.58
CA GLU A 152 -8.38 22.73 -3.03
C GLU A 152 -8.90 23.66 -4.14
N GLU A 153 -8.20 23.77 -5.26
CA GLU A 153 -8.65 24.53 -6.41
C GLU A 153 -10.00 24.04 -6.95
N ALA A 154 -10.22 22.72 -6.96
CA ALA A 154 -11.50 22.14 -7.38
C ALA A 154 -12.63 22.41 -6.39
N VAL A 155 -12.35 22.47 -5.09
CA VAL A 155 -13.30 22.89 -4.05
C VAL A 155 -13.63 24.38 -4.19
N ASP A 156 -12.64 25.24 -4.35
CA ASP A 156 -12.81 26.68 -4.52
C ASP A 156 -13.62 27.03 -5.78
N GLN A 157 -13.46 26.24 -6.84
CA GLN A 157 -14.25 26.37 -8.09
C GLN A 157 -15.65 25.75 -7.99
N GLY A 158 -16.01 25.13 -6.86
CA GLY A 158 -17.29 24.45 -6.67
C GLY A 158 -17.46 23.15 -7.50
N THR A 159 -16.36 22.60 -8.04
CA THR A 159 -16.37 21.33 -8.79
C THR A 159 -16.28 20.11 -7.87
N LEU A 160 -15.79 20.30 -6.65
CA LEU A 160 -15.79 19.31 -5.58
C LEU A 160 -16.50 19.83 -4.33
N PRO A 161 -17.21 18.96 -3.59
CA PRO A 161 -17.74 19.29 -2.27
C PRO A 161 -16.60 19.54 -1.25
N ALA A 162 -16.79 20.55 -0.39
CA ALA A 162 -15.81 20.90 0.65
C ALA A 162 -15.81 19.96 1.86
N ASP A 163 -16.82 19.09 1.98
CA ASP A 163 -17.05 18.18 3.11
C ASP A 163 -16.37 16.79 2.95
N GLY A 164 -15.48 16.67 1.96
CA GLY A 164 -14.80 15.41 1.67
C GLY A 164 -15.64 14.36 0.94
N SER A 165 -16.91 14.64 0.64
CA SER A 165 -17.71 13.78 -0.22
C SER A 165 -17.21 13.81 -1.68
N GLY A 166 -17.75 12.95 -2.55
CA GLY A 166 -17.30 12.91 -3.95
C GLY A 166 -15.97 12.17 -4.17
N GLU A 167 -15.67 11.16 -3.37
CA GLU A 167 -14.44 10.37 -3.46
C GLU A 167 -14.08 9.92 -4.89
N PRO A 168 -15.02 9.40 -5.75
CA PRO A 168 -14.67 9.02 -7.11
C PRO A 168 -14.13 10.17 -7.98
N MET A 169 -14.63 11.40 -7.78
CA MET A 169 -14.12 12.58 -8.50
C MET A 169 -12.73 12.98 -8.00
N ARG A 170 -12.51 12.93 -6.67
CA ARG A 170 -11.20 13.19 -6.05
C ARG A 170 -10.15 12.20 -6.54
N VAL A 171 -10.46 10.90 -6.53
CA VAL A 171 -9.59 9.85 -7.08
C VAL A 171 -9.31 10.12 -8.57
N GLY A 172 -10.32 10.48 -9.36
CA GLY A 172 -10.15 10.80 -10.77
C GLY A 172 -9.22 11.99 -11.04
N LEU A 173 -9.28 13.04 -10.20
CA LEU A 173 -8.38 14.20 -10.27
C LEU A 173 -6.93 13.80 -9.93
N VAL A 174 -6.74 13.07 -8.84
CA VAL A 174 -5.43 12.59 -8.41
C VAL A 174 -4.83 11.66 -9.47
N MET A 175 -5.60 10.72 -10.02
CA MET A 175 -5.15 9.82 -11.08
C MET A 175 -4.69 10.57 -12.33
N ARG A 176 -5.40 11.61 -12.74
CA ARG A 176 -4.97 12.45 -13.89
C ARG A 176 -3.64 13.11 -13.62
N LEU A 177 -3.43 13.69 -12.44
CA LEU A 177 -2.16 14.31 -12.09
C LEU A 177 -1.03 13.28 -12.05
N LEU A 178 -1.25 12.11 -11.44
CA LEU A 178 -0.28 11.02 -11.37
C LEU A 178 0.22 10.59 -12.76
N THR A 179 -0.69 10.47 -13.70
CA THR A 179 -0.37 9.93 -15.05
C THR A 179 0.10 11.00 -16.03
N SER A 180 -0.08 12.28 -15.71
CA SER A 180 0.36 13.39 -16.56
C SER A 180 1.84 13.71 -16.28
N PRO A 181 2.62 14.03 -17.33
CA PRO A 181 3.93 14.63 -17.14
C PRO A 181 3.77 16.07 -16.63
N GLU A 182 4.75 16.56 -15.86
CA GLU A 182 4.77 17.95 -15.38
C GLU A 182 5.03 18.93 -16.52
N SER A 183 5.87 18.51 -17.48
CA SER A 183 6.18 19.24 -18.72
C SER A 183 6.29 18.27 -19.90
N GLU A 184 6.14 18.78 -21.12
CA GLU A 184 6.27 17.97 -22.34
C GLU A 184 7.67 17.33 -22.42
N GLY A 185 7.72 16.00 -22.50
CA GLY A 185 8.96 15.22 -22.56
C GLY A 185 9.49 14.76 -21.19
N GLU A 186 8.90 15.17 -20.08
CA GLU A 186 9.21 14.66 -18.75
C GLU A 186 8.47 13.37 -18.43
N GLU A 187 9.01 12.60 -17.48
CA GLU A 187 8.32 11.43 -16.94
C GLU A 187 7.11 11.86 -16.08
N SER A 188 6.06 11.05 -16.10
CA SER A 188 4.89 11.28 -15.24
C SER A 188 5.29 11.25 -13.75
N TRP A 189 4.51 11.95 -12.93
CA TRP A 189 4.67 11.90 -11.49
C TRP A 189 4.67 10.48 -10.94
N PHE A 190 3.84 9.61 -11.49
CA PHE A 190 3.78 8.20 -11.10
C PHE A 190 5.09 7.46 -11.36
N ALA A 191 5.74 7.70 -12.52
CA ALA A 191 7.02 7.06 -12.84
C ALA A 191 8.13 7.52 -11.87
N ARG A 192 8.21 8.83 -11.60
CA ARG A 192 9.17 9.41 -10.65
C ARG A 192 8.96 8.89 -9.22
N LEU A 193 7.69 8.84 -8.76
CA LEU A 193 7.33 8.28 -7.46
C LEU A 193 7.69 6.80 -7.35
N LEU A 194 7.40 6.02 -8.39
CA LEU A 194 7.75 4.60 -8.42
C LEU A 194 9.27 4.39 -8.31
N ASP A 195 10.07 5.19 -9.01
CA ASP A 195 11.53 5.13 -8.91
C ASP A 195 12.03 5.48 -7.49
N GLU A 196 11.52 6.56 -6.89
CA GLU A 196 11.85 6.93 -5.51
C GLU A 196 11.52 5.81 -4.53
N ARG A 197 10.32 5.22 -4.64
CA ARG A 197 9.89 4.14 -3.77
C ARG A 197 10.68 2.85 -4.00
N LEU A 198 11.08 2.55 -5.23
CA LEU A 198 11.96 1.43 -5.53
C LEU A 198 13.32 1.61 -4.86
N ASP A 199 13.91 2.79 -4.94
CA ASP A 199 15.19 3.08 -4.29
C ASP A 199 15.08 2.96 -2.75
N ALA A 200 14.03 3.51 -2.16
CA ALA A 200 13.75 3.36 -0.73
C ALA A 200 13.52 1.89 -0.35
N TRP A 201 12.80 1.13 -1.18
CA TRP A 201 12.52 -0.29 -0.94
C TRP A 201 13.80 -1.13 -0.96
N PHE A 202 14.72 -0.89 -1.91
CA PHE A 202 16.00 -1.60 -1.98
C PHE A 202 16.90 -1.25 -0.80
N THR A 203 17.01 0.04 -0.43
CA THR A 203 17.91 0.49 0.64
C THR A 203 17.47 0.08 2.03
N ARG A 204 16.17 -0.08 2.25
CA ARG A 204 15.61 -0.51 3.56
C ARG A 204 15.76 -1.99 3.87
N ARG A 205 16.35 -2.81 2.97
CA ARG A 205 16.55 -4.26 3.20
C ARG A 205 17.84 -4.52 3.98
N GLY A 206 17.72 -5.35 5.04
CA GLY A 206 18.87 -5.73 5.88
C GLY A 206 19.85 -6.67 5.18
N SER A 207 19.35 -7.58 4.35
CA SER A 207 20.16 -8.53 3.59
C SER A 207 20.77 -7.91 2.34
N GLN A 208 22.11 -8.04 2.19
CA GLN A 208 22.80 -7.63 0.97
C GLN A 208 22.38 -8.49 -0.22
N THR A 209 22.32 -9.81 -0.03
CA THR A 209 21.90 -10.76 -1.06
C THR A 209 20.51 -10.40 -1.61
N ARG A 210 19.56 -10.11 -0.71
CA ARG A 210 18.20 -9.71 -1.11
C ARG A 210 18.21 -8.39 -1.89
N ARG A 211 18.97 -7.39 -1.43
CA ARG A 211 19.12 -6.11 -2.16
C ARG A 211 19.65 -6.31 -3.58
N GLU A 212 20.73 -7.11 -3.73
CA GLU A 212 21.33 -7.39 -5.03
C GLU A 212 20.34 -8.07 -5.99
N MET A 213 19.54 -9.02 -5.50
CA MET A 213 18.50 -9.67 -6.29
C MET A 213 17.43 -8.67 -6.74
N LEU A 214 16.94 -7.81 -5.84
CA LEU A 214 15.88 -6.85 -6.10
C LEU A 214 16.34 -5.71 -7.02
N VAL A 215 17.57 -5.23 -6.87
CA VAL A 215 18.15 -4.21 -7.77
C VAL A 215 18.21 -4.72 -9.22
N ARG A 216 18.57 -5.99 -9.42
CA ARG A 216 18.57 -6.62 -10.75
C ARG A 216 17.16 -6.71 -11.37
N LEU A 217 16.13 -6.76 -10.54
CA LEU A 217 14.72 -6.80 -10.96
C LEU A 217 14.09 -5.42 -11.14
N ARG A 218 14.82 -4.33 -10.86
CA ARG A 218 14.28 -2.98 -11.00
C ARG A 218 13.58 -2.73 -12.35
N PRO A 219 14.17 -3.09 -13.51
CA PRO A 219 13.52 -2.88 -14.81
C PRO A 219 12.22 -3.67 -14.96
N GLU A 220 12.17 -4.88 -14.38
CA GLU A 220 10.99 -5.75 -14.42
C GLU A 220 9.85 -5.23 -13.53
N VAL A 221 10.20 -4.72 -12.34
CA VAL A 221 9.21 -4.17 -11.39
C VAL A 221 8.74 -2.78 -11.82
N ARG A 222 9.61 -1.99 -12.45
CA ARG A 222 9.27 -0.66 -12.99
C ARG A 222 8.28 -0.76 -14.16
N ARG A 223 8.44 -1.75 -15.03
CA ARG A 223 7.51 -1.98 -16.15
C ARG A 223 6.16 -2.43 -15.63
N ALA A 224 5.09 -1.84 -16.15
CA ALA A 224 3.76 -2.38 -15.88
C ALA A 224 3.69 -3.85 -16.34
N PRO A 225 3.10 -4.75 -15.55
CA PRO A 225 2.90 -6.12 -16.01
C PRO A 225 2.11 -6.11 -17.31
N GLU A 226 2.62 -6.82 -18.31
CA GLU A 226 1.90 -7.02 -19.57
C GLU A 226 0.71 -7.95 -19.30
N THR A 227 -0.40 -7.68 -19.97
CA THR A 227 -1.55 -8.57 -19.95
C THR A 227 -1.16 -9.88 -20.62
N THR A 228 -1.39 -10.99 -19.95
CA THR A 228 -1.15 -12.33 -20.50
C THR A 228 -2.48 -12.99 -20.87
N GLU A 229 -2.51 -13.78 -21.91
CA GLU A 229 -3.71 -14.59 -22.25
C GLU A 229 -3.93 -15.71 -21.21
N GLU A 230 -2.86 -16.23 -20.63
CA GLU A 230 -2.92 -17.23 -19.55
C GLU A 230 -3.18 -16.58 -18.21
N ARG A 231 -4.30 -16.89 -17.60
CA ARG A 231 -4.76 -16.24 -16.36
C ARG A 231 -5.36 -17.29 -15.44
N LEU A 232 -4.91 -17.41 -14.26
CA LEU A 232 -5.40 -18.17 -13.10
C LEU A 232 -6.71 -18.97 -13.36
N PRO A 233 -6.73 -19.93 -14.30
CA PRO A 233 -7.97 -20.51 -14.81
C PRO A 233 -8.74 -21.28 -13.73
N ALA A 234 -8.05 -22.02 -12.86
CA ALA A 234 -8.71 -22.72 -11.77
C ALA A 234 -9.37 -21.76 -10.76
N LEU A 235 -8.74 -20.63 -10.45
CA LEU A 235 -9.33 -19.62 -9.58
C LEU A 235 -10.55 -18.98 -10.25
N THR A 236 -10.47 -18.66 -11.53
CA THR A 236 -11.60 -18.12 -12.32
C THR A 236 -12.80 -19.09 -12.31
N VAL A 237 -12.57 -20.37 -12.56
CA VAL A 237 -13.62 -21.40 -12.50
C VAL A 237 -14.26 -21.48 -11.11
N LEU A 238 -13.45 -21.42 -10.05
CA LEU A 238 -13.95 -21.42 -8.67
C LEU A 238 -14.83 -20.20 -8.38
N LEU A 239 -14.38 -18.99 -8.76
CA LEU A 239 -15.14 -17.75 -8.56
C LEU A 239 -16.46 -17.77 -9.37
N GLU A 240 -16.39 -18.15 -10.64
CA GLU A 240 -17.59 -18.25 -11.48
C GLU A 240 -18.62 -19.23 -10.95
N SER A 241 -18.17 -20.35 -10.38
CA SER A 241 -19.04 -21.34 -9.75
C SER A 241 -19.74 -20.83 -8.48
N CYS A 242 -19.24 -19.72 -7.90
CA CYS A 242 -19.80 -19.08 -6.74
C CYS A 242 -20.70 -17.86 -7.07
N ARG A 243 -21.01 -17.60 -8.35
CA ARG A 243 -21.93 -16.50 -8.76
C ARG A 243 -23.36 -16.70 -8.22
N GLY A 244 -24.05 -15.60 -8.05
CA GLY A 244 -25.47 -15.57 -7.68
C GLY A 244 -25.73 -16.20 -6.30
N ALA A 245 -26.38 -17.35 -6.26
CA ALA A 245 -26.72 -18.01 -4.98
C ALA A 245 -25.50 -18.61 -4.25
N GLY A 246 -24.32 -18.65 -4.87
CA GLY A 246 -23.13 -19.31 -4.33
C GLY A 246 -23.15 -20.84 -4.43
N ALA A 247 -21.99 -21.47 -4.26
CA ALA A 247 -21.86 -22.92 -4.24
C ALA A 247 -22.31 -23.50 -2.91
N ARG A 248 -23.25 -24.45 -2.91
CA ARG A 248 -23.73 -25.10 -1.69
C ARG A 248 -22.66 -26.08 -1.17
N LEU A 249 -22.17 -25.84 0.02
CA LEU A 249 -21.23 -26.75 0.67
C LEU A 249 -21.91 -28.03 1.15
N THR A 250 -21.16 -29.11 1.25
CA THR A 250 -21.62 -30.37 1.86
C THR A 250 -21.88 -30.16 3.36
N GLY A 251 -22.52 -31.12 4.02
CA GLY A 251 -22.72 -31.08 5.47
C GLY A 251 -21.41 -31.00 6.29
N SER A 252 -20.30 -31.42 5.70
CA SER A 252 -18.95 -31.32 6.27
C SER A 252 -18.21 -30.04 5.89
N GLY A 253 -18.85 -29.09 5.19
CA GLY A 253 -18.26 -27.81 4.79
C GLY A 253 -17.32 -27.88 3.58
N TYR A 254 -17.32 -28.97 2.81
CA TYR A 254 -16.54 -29.14 1.59
C TYR A 254 -17.30 -28.67 0.34
N LEU A 255 -16.56 -28.41 -0.74
CA LEU A 255 -17.13 -28.14 -2.05
C LEU A 255 -17.99 -29.35 -2.56
N PRO A 256 -19.05 -29.09 -3.36
CA PRO A 256 -19.81 -30.15 -3.98
C PRO A 256 -18.96 -30.96 -4.96
N THR A 257 -19.23 -32.26 -5.05
CA THR A 257 -18.43 -33.19 -5.86
C THR A 257 -18.35 -32.82 -7.34
N ALA A 258 -19.41 -32.22 -7.91
CA ALA A 258 -19.40 -31.75 -9.29
C ALA A 258 -18.37 -30.61 -9.51
N LEU A 259 -18.34 -29.64 -8.58
CA LEU A 259 -17.35 -28.55 -8.65
C LEU A 259 -15.92 -29.05 -8.43
N VAL A 260 -15.73 -29.99 -7.51
CA VAL A 260 -14.42 -30.64 -7.32
C VAL A 260 -13.97 -31.30 -8.62
N ALA A 261 -14.85 -32.04 -9.31
CA ALA A 261 -14.51 -32.68 -10.56
C ALA A 261 -14.06 -31.67 -11.64
N THR A 262 -14.83 -30.56 -11.79
CA THR A 262 -14.48 -29.48 -12.74
C THR A 262 -13.11 -28.85 -12.40
N LEU A 263 -12.84 -28.57 -11.12
CA LEU A 263 -11.55 -28.01 -10.71
C LEU A 263 -10.40 -28.99 -10.94
N VAL A 264 -10.58 -30.28 -10.67
CA VAL A 264 -9.58 -31.31 -10.92
C VAL A 264 -9.21 -31.42 -12.41
N GLU A 265 -10.17 -31.24 -13.31
CA GLU A 265 -9.93 -31.27 -14.75
C GLU A 265 -9.11 -30.05 -15.22
N VAL A 266 -9.36 -28.88 -14.65
CA VAL A 266 -8.69 -27.63 -15.03
C VAL A 266 -7.30 -27.53 -14.39
N MET A 267 -7.13 -27.98 -13.14
CA MET A 267 -5.90 -27.79 -12.36
C MET A 267 -4.76 -28.75 -12.77
N PRO A 268 -3.64 -28.28 -13.34
CA PRO A 268 -2.45 -29.09 -13.56
C PRO A 268 -1.93 -29.75 -12.26
N ALA A 269 -2.08 -29.09 -11.13
CA ALA A 269 -1.74 -29.58 -9.81
C ALA A 269 -2.47 -30.88 -9.41
N CYS A 270 -3.57 -31.22 -10.06
CA CYS A 270 -4.31 -32.46 -9.86
C CYS A 270 -3.92 -33.57 -10.84
N ARG A 271 -3.12 -33.25 -11.88
CA ARG A 271 -2.65 -34.25 -12.85
C ARG A 271 -1.54 -35.07 -12.24
N GLY A 272 -1.54 -36.37 -12.42
CA GLY A 272 -0.47 -37.27 -11.94
C GLY A 272 -0.72 -37.88 -10.56
N GLY A 273 -1.95 -37.87 -10.04
CA GLY A 273 -2.32 -38.69 -8.89
C GLY A 273 -2.24 -38.00 -7.51
N ALA A 274 -2.35 -36.67 -7.49
CA ALA A 274 -2.41 -35.92 -6.24
C ALA A 274 -3.66 -36.22 -5.37
N GLY A 275 -4.60 -37.04 -5.87
CA GLY A 275 -5.80 -37.49 -5.18
C GLY A 275 -6.54 -38.56 -5.96
N THR A 276 -7.36 -39.35 -5.28
CA THR A 276 -8.16 -40.42 -5.88
C THR A 276 -9.55 -40.39 -5.27
N GLY A 277 -10.44 -39.60 -5.80
CA GLY A 277 -11.80 -39.58 -5.23
C GLY A 277 -12.65 -38.43 -5.73
N ARG A 278 -13.84 -38.28 -5.11
CA ARG A 278 -14.83 -37.28 -5.50
C ARG A 278 -14.96 -36.13 -4.48
N SER A 279 -14.34 -36.25 -3.31
CA SER A 279 -14.44 -35.27 -2.24
C SER A 279 -13.27 -34.31 -2.26
N GLU A 280 -13.48 -33.05 -1.93
CA GLU A 280 -12.44 -32.03 -1.77
C GLU A 280 -11.31 -32.48 -0.82
N SER A 281 -11.65 -33.16 0.29
CA SER A 281 -10.67 -33.70 1.25
C SER A 281 -9.68 -34.70 0.63
N GLN A 282 -10.01 -35.26 -0.52
CA GLN A 282 -9.17 -36.20 -1.27
C GLN A 282 -8.31 -35.45 -2.31
N TRP A 283 -8.50 -34.14 -2.47
CA TRP A 283 -7.78 -33.29 -3.41
C TRP A 283 -7.17 -32.07 -2.69
N PRO A 284 -6.04 -32.23 -1.99
CA PRO A 284 -5.39 -31.14 -1.27
C PRO A 284 -5.16 -29.85 -2.11
N PRO A 285 -4.83 -29.92 -3.43
CA PRO A 285 -4.73 -28.72 -4.24
C PRO A 285 -6.02 -27.93 -4.35
N VAL A 286 -7.17 -28.59 -4.49
CA VAL A 286 -8.49 -27.95 -4.57
C VAL A 286 -8.85 -27.27 -3.23
N ALA A 287 -8.57 -27.96 -2.12
CA ALA A 287 -8.79 -27.39 -0.79
C ALA A 287 -7.91 -26.15 -0.56
N LEU A 288 -6.64 -26.20 -0.97
CA LEU A 288 -5.72 -25.07 -0.86
C LEU A 288 -6.15 -23.88 -1.76
N LEU A 289 -6.63 -24.13 -2.98
CA LEU A 289 -7.15 -23.08 -3.86
C LEU A 289 -8.32 -22.33 -3.20
N ARG A 290 -9.28 -23.08 -2.64
CA ARG A 290 -10.41 -22.48 -1.92
C ARG A 290 -9.95 -21.67 -0.71
N GLU A 291 -9.06 -22.24 0.10
CA GLU A 291 -8.49 -21.54 1.26
C GLU A 291 -7.77 -20.24 0.85
N LEU A 292 -7.03 -20.23 -0.24
CA LEU A 292 -6.40 -19.04 -0.77
C LEU A 292 -7.44 -18.00 -1.22
N ALA A 293 -8.48 -18.40 -1.92
CA ALA A 293 -9.55 -17.48 -2.35
C ALA A 293 -10.30 -16.87 -1.15
N GLU A 294 -10.55 -17.66 -0.09
CA GLU A 294 -11.13 -17.16 1.16
C GLU A 294 -10.18 -16.18 1.88
N ARG A 295 -8.89 -16.51 2.00
CA ARG A 295 -7.88 -15.62 2.62
C ARG A 295 -7.65 -14.32 1.86
N MET A 296 -7.80 -14.37 0.54
CA MET A 296 -7.71 -13.19 -0.32
C MET A 296 -9.02 -12.40 -0.36
N ASP A 297 -9.98 -12.73 0.51
CA ASP A 297 -11.28 -12.06 0.58
C ASP A 297 -12.00 -11.99 -0.78
N LEU A 298 -11.83 -13.02 -1.60
CA LEU A 298 -12.56 -13.18 -2.86
C LEU A 298 -13.84 -14.00 -2.65
N LEU A 299 -13.79 -14.90 -1.67
CA LEU A 299 -14.90 -15.78 -1.27
C LEU A 299 -15.12 -15.70 0.24
N THR A 300 -16.38 -15.89 0.64
CA THR A 300 -16.79 -15.97 2.03
C THR A 300 -17.76 -17.15 2.25
N ARG A 301 -17.77 -17.70 3.47
CA ARG A 301 -18.74 -18.74 3.86
C ARG A 301 -19.91 -18.12 4.58
N GLU A 302 -21.09 -18.30 4.02
CA GLU A 302 -22.33 -17.80 4.60
C GLU A 302 -23.47 -18.78 4.39
N GLY A 303 -24.20 -19.13 5.45
CA GLY A 303 -25.40 -19.97 5.38
C GLY A 303 -25.18 -21.36 4.75
N GLY A 304 -24.00 -21.98 4.96
CA GLY A 304 -23.66 -23.28 4.36
C GLY A 304 -23.34 -23.18 2.85
N ARG A 305 -23.02 -22.00 2.38
CA ARG A 305 -22.63 -21.71 0.98
C ARG A 305 -21.30 -20.99 0.95
N LEU A 306 -20.56 -21.22 -0.13
CA LEU A 306 -19.41 -20.40 -0.51
C LEU A 306 -19.89 -19.35 -1.50
N ARG A 307 -19.73 -18.08 -1.18
CA ARG A 307 -20.21 -16.94 -1.95
C ARG A 307 -19.07 -16.01 -2.33
N LEU A 308 -19.27 -15.27 -3.42
CA LEU A 308 -18.40 -14.15 -3.73
C LEU A 308 -18.56 -13.05 -2.68
N THR A 309 -17.45 -12.43 -2.30
CA THR A 309 -17.47 -11.10 -1.68
C THR A 309 -17.80 -10.05 -2.75
N ASP A 310 -18.09 -8.81 -2.34
CA ASP A 310 -18.29 -7.70 -3.30
C ASP A 310 -17.07 -7.53 -4.20
N GLN A 311 -15.87 -7.65 -3.63
CA GLN A 311 -14.62 -7.60 -4.37
C GLN A 311 -14.48 -8.80 -5.33
N GLY A 312 -14.74 -10.02 -4.87
CA GLY A 312 -14.70 -11.20 -5.73
C GLY A 312 -15.69 -11.09 -6.91
N ALA A 313 -16.88 -10.52 -6.66
CA ALA A 313 -17.87 -10.28 -7.70
C ALA A 313 -17.41 -9.25 -8.75
N ALA A 314 -16.74 -8.18 -8.32
CA ALA A 314 -16.21 -7.14 -9.21
C ALA A 314 -15.09 -7.64 -10.14
N LEU A 315 -14.37 -8.69 -9.76
CA LEU A 315 -13.24 -9.23 -10.52
C LEU A 315 -13.64 -10.28 -11.56
N ILE A 316 -14.89 -10.72 -11.57
CA ILE A 316 -15.37 -11.72 -12.53
C ILE A 316 -15.47 -11.12 -13.94
N GLY A 317 -14.75 -11.73 -14.90
CA GLY A 317 -14.68 -11.26 -16.29
C GLY A 317 -13.57 -10.23 -16.53
N ASP A 318 -12.90 -9.76 -15.48
CA ASP A 318 -11.71 -8.91 -15.55
C ASP A 318 -10.50 -9.67 -15.01
N ALA A 319 -9.85 -10.39 -15.88
CA ALA A 319 -8.75 -11.26 -15.50
C ALA A 319 -7.46 -10.51 -15.16
N ASP A 320 -7.27 -9.27 -15.66
CA ASP A 320 -6.14 -8.43 -15.30
C ASP A 320 -6.30 -7.93 -13.86
N SER A 321 -7.46 -7.39 -13.53
CA SER A 321 -7.78 -6.98 -12.17
C SER A 321 -7.74 -8.15 -11.18
N LEU A 322 -8.15 -9.36 -11.60
CA LEU A 322 -8.01 -10.57 -10.78
C LEU A 322 -6.54 -10.88 -10.50
N LEU A 323 -5.69 -10.91 -11.54
CA LEU A 323 -4.25 -11.17 -11.40
C LEU A 323 -3.58 -10.14 -10.49
N MET A 324 -3.91 -8.85 -10.67
CA MET A 324 -3.41 -7.74 -9.85
C MET A 324 -3.81 -7.91 -8.38
N THR A 325 -5.08 -8.18 -8.11
CA THR A 325 -5.60 -8.38 -6.75
C THR A 325 -4.97 -9.59 -6.07
N VAL A 326 -4.82 -10.71 -6.79
CA VAL A 326 -4.13 -11.90 -6.28
C VAL A 326 -2.67 -11.57 -5.97
N GLY A 327 -1.97 -10.87 -6.87
CA GLY A 327 -0.58 -10.46 -6.66
C GLY A 327 -0.39 -9.55 -5.45
N GLU A 328 -1.31 -8.61 -5.25
CA GLU A 328 -1.29 -7.71 -4.11
C GLU A 328 -1.50 -8.44 -2.78
N ARG A 329 -2.36 -9.45 -2.74
CA ARG A 329 -2.73 -10.18 -1.52
C ARG A 329 -1.91 -11.43 -1.25
N LEU A 330 -1.20 -11.93 -2.26
CA LEU A 330 -0.40 -13.13 -2.14
C LEU A 330 0.85 -12.92 -1.28
N VAL A 331 1.42 -11.71 -1.32
CA VAL A 331 2.62 -11.34 -0.57
C VAL A 331 2.25 -10.43 0.58
N THR A 332 2.65 -10.80 1.81
CA THR A 332 2.41 -9.94 2.97
C THR A 332 3.17 -8.61 2.82
N ARG A 333 2.48 -7.51 3.14
CA ARG A 333 3.06 -6.16 3.11
C ARG A 333 3.94 -5.87 4.33
N GLU A 334 3.71 -6.60 5.42
CA GLU A 334 4.46 -6.44 6.66
C GLU A 334 5.94 -6.80 6.51
N ARG A 335 6.79 -6.18 7.31
CA ARG A 335 8.21 -6.50 7.40
C ARG A 335 8.40 -7.74 8.28
N THR A 336 8.10 -8.91 7.75
CA THR A 336 8.16 -10.21 8.41
C THR A 336 9.10 -11.16 7.69
N ALA A 337 9.54 -12.21 8.38
CA ALA A 337 10.31 -13.30 7.76
C ALA A 337 9.54 -13.94 6.59
N LEU A 338 8.22 -14.10 6.73
CA LEU A 338 7.37 -14.61 5.65
C LEU A 338 7.41 -13.70 4.42
N GLY A 339 7.32 -12.38 4.63
CA GLY A 339 7.45 -11.41 3.55
C GLY A 339 8.81 -11.47 2.85
N ALA A 340 9.90 -11.70 3.61
CA ALA A 340 11.23 -11.91 3.05
C ALA A 340 11.28 -13.18 2.19
N VAL A 341 10.75 -14.30 2.69
CA VAL A 341 10.64 -15.56 1.94
C VAL A 341 9.92 -15.37 0.60
N GLN A 342 8.78 -14.74 0.62
CA GLN A 342 7.95 -14.51 -0.58
C GLN A 342 8.67 -13.65 -1.62
N GLU A 343 9.33 -12.56 -1.20
CA GLU A 343 10.15 -11.73 -2.09
C GLU A 343 11.31 -12.53 -2.69
N VAL A 344 12.02 -13.31 -1.87
CA VAL A 344 13.17 -14.12 -2.35
C VAL A 344 12.73 -15.19 -3.35
N VAL A 345 11.61 -15.86 -3.11
CA VAL A 345 11.09 -16.86 -4.07
C VAL A 345 10.79 -16.20 -5.40
N PHE A 346 10.03 -15.11 -5.41
CA PHE A 346 9.73 -14.41 -6.66
C PHE A 346 10.97 -13.84 -7.33
N ALA A 347 11.87 -13.23 -6.56
CA ALA A 347 13.10 -12.67 -7.11
C ALA A 347 13.99 -13.77 -7.73
N ALA A 348 14.15 -14.89 -7.06
CA ALA A 348 14.94 -16.00 -7.57
C ALA A 348 14.37 -16.58 -8.87
N LEU A 349 13.05 -16.79 -8.92
CA LEU A 349 12.37 -17.37 -10.08
C LEU A 349 12.21 -16.39 -11.25
N LEU A 350 12.22 -15.07 -11.00
CA LEU A 350 12.26 -14.07 -12.08
C LEU A 350 13.66 -13.92 -12.69
N LEU A 351 14.70 -14.08 -11.87
CA LEU A 351 16.09 -13.93 -12.31
C LEU A 351 16.64 -15.16 -13.02
N GLU A 352 16.08 -16.33 -12.76
CA GLU A 352 16.52 -17.60 -13.36
C GLU A 352 15.33 -18.30 -14.02
N GLU A 353 15.43 -18.64 -15.30
CA GLU A 353 14.34 -19.28 -16.03
C GLU A 353 13.86 -20.59 -15.38
N ARG A 354 14.79 -21.38 -14.86
CA ARG A 354 14.50 -22.64 -14.17
C ARG A 354 15.49 -22.86 -13.03
N MET A 355 14.99 -23.16 -11.86
CA MET A 355 15.81 -23.34 -10.67
C MET A 355 15.45 -24.64 -9.93
N ALA A 356 16.43 -25.29 -9.31
CA ALA A 356 16.15 -26.36 -8.36
C ALA A 356 15.52 -25.77 -7.08
N PRO A 357 14.41 -26.34 -6.56
CA PRO A 357 13.78 -25.85 -5.31
C PRO A 357 14.77 -25.70 -4.16
N ALA A 358 15.70 -26.65 -4.00
CA ALA A 358 16.74 -26.59 -2.97
C ALA A 358 17.56 -25.29 -3.02
N ARG A 359 17.90 -24.80 -4.23
CA ARG A 359 18.62 -23.53 -4.38
C ARG A 359 17.78 -22.32 -3.99
N VAL A 360 16.47 -22.38 -4.20
CA VAL A 360 15.56 -21.33 -3.70
C VAL A 360 15.60 -21.32 -2.17
N PHE A 361 15.53 -22.50 -1.55
CA PHE A 361 15.55 -22.64 -0.08
C PHE A 361 16.87 -22.22 0.53
N GLU A 362 18.00 -22.51 -0.11
CA GLU A 362 19.32 -22.00 0.29
C GLU A 362 19.38 -20.48 0.28
N LYS A 363 18.85 -19.82 -0.76
CA LYS A 363 18.78 -18.36 -0.83
C LYS A 363 17.88 -17.80 0.28
N ILE A 364 16.73 -18.42 0.56
CA ILE A 364 15.85 -18.03 1.67
C ILE A 364 16.60 -18.13 3.00
N ALA A 365 17.24 -19.26 3.29
CA ALA A 365 17.97 -19.47 4.54
C ALA A 365 19.06 -18.41 4.74
N PHE A 366 19.80 -18.12 3.66
CA PHE A 366 20.86 -17.12 3.67
C PHE A 366 20.33 -15.71 3.97
N VAL A 367 19.24 -15.29 3.28
CA VAL A 367 18.62 -13.99 3.49
C VAL A 367 18.05 -13.86 4.91
N LEU A 368 17.38 -14.88 5.42
CA LEU A 368 16.84 -14.85 6.78
C LEU A 368 17.98 -14.74 7.83
N ALA A 369 19.11 -15.40 7.60
CA ALA A 369 20.29 -15.28 8.46
C ALA A 369 20.91 -13.87 8.40
N GLU A 370 21.10 -13.30 7.20
CA GLU A 370 21.62 -11.94 7.03
C GLU A 370 20.72 -10.87 7.68
N GLU A 371 19.40 -11.08 7.69
CA GLU A 371 18.43 -10.15 8.32
C GLU A 371 18.26 -10.37 9.83
N GLY A 372 18.98 -11.36 10.41
CA GLY A 372 18.96 -11.59 11.86
C GLY A 372 17.70 -12.32 12.37
N TRP A 373 16.94 -12.99 11.49
CA TRP A 373 15.81 -13.82 11.91
C TRP A 373 16.33 -15.08 12.61
N SER A 374 16.39 -15.07 13.95
CA SER A 374 16.97 -16.15 14.76
C SER A 374 15.95 -17.04 15.47
N GLY A 375 14.65 -16.69 15.38
CA GLY A 375 13.55 -17.41 16.03
C GLY A 375 12.74 -18.27 15.04
N GLU A 376 11.47 -18.53 15.37
CA GLU A 376 10.50 -19.10 14.43
C GLU A 376 9.58 -17.97 13.91
N PRO A 377 9.55 -17.75 12.59
CA PRO A 377 10.33 -18.43 11.54
C PRO A 377 11.75 -17.86 11.36
N GLY A 378 12.73 -18.73 11.14
CA GLY A 378 14.13 -18.42 10.91
C GLY A 378 14.77 -19.26 9.80
N PRO A 379 16.11 -19.23 9.64
CA PRO A 379 16.81 -19.95 8.57
C PRO A 379 16.54 -21.46 8.57
N ALA A 380 16.33 -22.08 9.74
CA ALA A 380 16.01 -23.51 9.87
C ALA A 380 14.65 -23.87 9.24
N ASN A 381 13.72 -22.90 9.15
CA ASN A 381 12.39 -23.10 8.55
C ASN A 381 12.35 -22.74 7.05
N ALA A 382 13.48 -22.36 6.44
CA ALA A 382 13.53 -21.86 5.07
C ALA A 382 12.92 -22.83 4.06
N THR A 383 13.21 -24.14 4.20
CA THR A 383 12.65 -25.18 3.33
C THR A 383 11.14 -25.27 3.49
N GLU A 384 10.62 -25.38 4.70
CA GLU A 384 9.18 -25.47 4.96
C GLU A 384 8.41 -24.26 4.44
N LEU A 385 8.92 -23.05 4.72
CA LEU A 385 8.31 -21.79 4.28
C LEU A 385 8.34 -21.66 2.76
N GLY A 386 9.48 -22.01 2.14
CA GLY A 386 9.65 -22.02 0.69
C GLY A 386 8.73 -23.02 0.00
N GLU A 387 8.66 -24.26 0.50
CA GLU A 387 7.73 -25.27 -0.03
C GLU A 387 6.28 -24.88 0.11
N ARG A 388 5.90 -24.30 1.25
CA ARG A 388 4.53 -23.82 1.49
C ARG A 388 4.17 -22.72 0.49
N PHE A 389 5.08 -21.80 0.20
CA PHE A 389 4.83 -20.74 -0.77
C PHE A 389 4.82 -21.27 -2.21
N LEU A 390 5.76 -22.13 -2.59
CA LEU A 390 5.77 -22.79 -3.91
C LEU A 390 4.50 -23.60 -4.17
N ARG A 391 3.96 -24.28 -3.15
CA ARG A 391 2.66 -24.98 -3.26
C ARG A 391 1.51 -24.05 -3.58
N ARG A 392 1.49 -22.83 -2.96
CA ARG A 392 0.48 -21.82 -3.30
C ARG A 392 0.59 -21.35 -4.74
N LEU A 393 1.82 -21.09 -5.21
CA LEU A 393 2.08 -20.73 -6.59
C LEU A 393 1.68 -21.83 -7.58
N TRP A 394 1.92 -23.08 -7.21
CA TRP A 394 1.55 -24.23 -8.01
C TRP A 394 0.04 -24.40 -8.15
N VAL A 395 -0.71 -24.21 -7.08
CA VAL A 395 -2.18 -24.26 -7.09
C VAL A 395 -2.78 -23.09 -7.87
N LEU A 396 -2.12 -21.94 -7.89
CA LEU A 396 -2.48 -20.78 -8.71
C LEU A 396 -1.97 -20.89 -10.16
N GLU A 397 -1.35 -22.02 -10.53
CA GLU A 397 -0.77 -22.24 -11.86
C GLU A 397 0.32 -21.20 -12.23
N ALA A 398 0.88 -20.54 -11.21
CA ALA A 398 1.93 -19.55 -11.36
C ALA A 398 3.33 -20.18 -11.54
N VAL A 399 3.49 -21.46 -11.21
CA VAL A 399 4.73 -22.21 -11.42
C VAL A 399 4.46 -23.52 -12.13
N ASP A 400 5.41 -23.87 -12.99
CA ASP A 400 5.52 -25.19 -13.61
C ASP A 400 6.71 -25.95 -13.00
N ALA A 401 6.51 -27.22 -12.75
CA ALA A 401 7.57 -28.13 -12.32
C ALA A 401 7.88 -29.12 -13.44
N ASP A 402 9.14 -29.41 -13.65
CA ASP A 402 9.51 -30.46 -14.59
C ASP A 402 8.91 -31.81 -14.14
N PRO A 403 8.73 -32.78 -15.04
CA PRO A 403 8.14 -34.08 -14.70
C PRO A 403 8.89 -34.83 -13.59
N THR A 404 10.11 -34.44 -13.29
CA THR A 404 10.94 -35.07 -12.22
C THR A 404 10.84 -34.31 -10.89
N GLY A 405 10.15 -33.14 -10.86
CA GLY A 405 10.07 -32.24 -9.69
C GLY A 405 11.42 -31.62 -9.30
N ARG A 406 12.45 -31.78 -10.14
CA ARG A 406 13.81 -31.29 -9.84
C ARG A 406 14.01 -29.81 -10.15
N ARG A 407 13.17 -29.24 -10.99
CA ARG A 407 13.24 -27.81 -11.38
C ARG A 407 11.87 -27.17 -11.35
N VAL A 408 11.83 -25.91 -10.96
CA VAL A 408 10.64 -25.06 -10.95
C VAL A 408 10.91 -23.83 -11.80
N ALA A 409 9.90 -23.38 -12.55
CA ALA A 409 9.91 -22.17 -13.35
C ALA A 409 8.60 -21.42 -13.15
N LEU A 410 8.61 -20.10 -13.37
CA LEU A 410 7.36 -19.34 -13.47
C LEU A 410 6.72 -19.59 -14.85
N THR A 411 5.41 -19.80 -14.86
CA THR A 411 4.57 -19.67 -16.06
C THR A 411 4.49 -18.20 -16.49
N ASP A 412 3.92 -17.89 -17.64
CA ASP A 412 3.71 -16.49 -18.05
C ASP A 412 2.78 -15.78 -17.08
N ALA A 413 1.68 -16.41 -16.66
CA ALA A 413 0.83 -15.90 -15.58
C ALA A 413 1.61 -15.73 -14.26
N GLY A 414 2.49 -16.67 -13.94
CA GLY A 414 3.35 -16.60 -12.78
C GLY A 414 4.38 -15.47 -12.82
N ARG A 415 4.94 -15.17 -13.99
CA ARG A 415 5.84 -14.02 -14.19
C ARG A 415 5.09 -12.69 -14.00
N ALA A 416 3.90 -12.58 -14.58
CA ALA A 416 3.05 -11.41 -14.40
C ALA A 416 2.65 -11.25 -12.93
N LEU A 417 2.24 -12.33 -12.26
CA LEU A 417 1.89 -12.34 -10.84
C LEU A 417 3.07 -11.93 -9.96
N ALA A 418 4.27 -12.48 -10.20
CA ALA A 418 5.48 -12.16 -9.45
C ALA A 418 5.87 -10.68 -9.59
N ARG A 419 5.87 -10.16 -10.84
CA ARG A 419 6.14 -8.73 -11.11
C ARG A 419 5.13 -7.84 -10.39
N TRP A 420 3.86 -8.17 -10.48
CA TRP A 420 2.81 -7.40 -9.82
C TRP A 420 2.91 -7.46 -8.30
N SER A 421 3.15 -8.65 -7.73
CA SER A 421 3.33 -8.82 -6.28
C SER A 421 4.48 -7.97 -5.73
N LEU A 422 5.62 -7.95 -6.42
CA LEU A 422 6.77 -7.13 -6.02
C LEU A 422 6.47 -5.63 -6.19
N ARG A 423 5.82 -5.25 -7.30
CA ARG A 423 5.41 -3.87 -7.56
C ARG A 423 4.38 -3.39 -6.54
N ALA A 424 3.41 -4.21 -6.17
CA ALA A 424 2.40 -3.88 -5.18
C ALA A 424 2.99 -3.57 -3.80
N ARG A 425 4.08 -4.22 -3.40
CA ARG A 425 4.80 -3.91 -2.15
C ARG A 425 5.43 -2.52 -2.15
N VAL A 426 5.74 -1.98 -3.31
CA VAL A 426 6.28 -0.63 -3.50
C VAL A 426 5.14 0.39 -3.54
N LEU A 427 4.07 0.07 -4.26
CA LEU A 427 2.96 0.98 -4.49
C LEU A 427 1.97 1.05 -3.33
N PHE A 428 1.85 -0.04 -2.56
CA PHE A 428 0.95 -0.16 -1.40
C PHE A 428 1.75 -0.53 -0.15
N PRO A 429 2.57 0.38 0.39
CA PRO A 429 3.35 0.11 1.59
C PRO A 429 2.41 -0.19 2.77
N ALA A 430 2.87 -1.07 3.68
CA ALA A 430 2.17 -1.25 4.95
C ALA A 430 2.15 0.09 5.70
N ARG A 431 0.98 0.51 6.13
CA ARG A 431 0.88 1.63 7.08
C ARG A 431 1.45 1.18 8.42
N ALA A 432 2.22 2.05 9.06
CA ALA A 432 2.71 1.75 10.40
C ALA A 432 1.49 1.62 11.35
N GLU A 433 1.31 0.44 11.95
CA GLU A 433 0.30 0.19 12.99
C GLU A 433 0.58 1.00 14.27
#